data_ff57262c472748cb7d2ff11db7a937a0
#
_entry.id   ff57262c472748cb7d2ff11db7a937a0
#
_cell.length_a   1.000
_cell.length_b   1.000
_cell.length_c   1.000
_cell.angle_alpha   90.00
_cell.angle_beta   90.00
_cell.angle_gamma   90.00
#
_symmetry.space_group_name_H-M   'P 1'
#
loop_
_entity.id
_entity.type
_entity.pdbx_description
1 polymer ?
#
loop_
_entity_poly.entity_id
_entity_poly.type
_entity_poly.pdbx_seq_one_letter_code
_entity_poly.pdbx_strand_id
1 'polypeptide(L)'
;MRLIDTHSHLFLEEFSEDFPQVIERARAAGVTHIFMPNIDSTTIEAMLSACSVYKGYCFPMIGLHPTSVNANYEKELEIVARELKFSKEYVAIGEIGMDLYWDKTYLKEQQIVLDKQVNWALEYDLPIVIHCRDAFDYIYKVLEPYKKTPLRGIFHSLSLIHISEPTRLDVIS
;
A
#
# COMPACT_ATOMS: atom_id res chain seq x y z
N MET A 1 22.36 -8.99 -11.69
CA MET A 1 21.48 -9.28 -10.54
C MET A 1 20.09 -8.79 -10.90
N ARG A 2 19.03 -9.53 -10.58
CA ARG A 2 17.65 -9.05 -10.78
C ARG A 2 17.16 -8.40 -9.49
N LEU A 3 16.69 -7.15 -9.57
CA LEU A 3 16.14 -6.41 -8.45
C LEU A 3 14.66 -6.17 -8.67
N ILE A 4 13.91 -6.06 -7.58
CA ILE A 4 12.51 -5.67 -7.59
C ILE A 4 12.37 -4.51 -6.59
N ASP A 5 11.84 -3.39 -7.06
CA ASP A 5 11.42 -2.29 -6.18
C ASP A 5 9.99 -2.58 -5.71
N THR A 6 9.85 -2.93 -4.46
CA THR A 6 8.56 -3.37 -3.90
C THR A 6 7.69 -2.20 -3.42
N HIS A 7 8.21 -0.96 -3.44
CA HIS A 7 7.47 0.19 -2.93
C HIS A 7 8.03 1.51 -3.43
N SER A 8 7.36 2.15 -4.37
CA SER A 8 7.81 3.43 -4.93
C SER A 8 6.65 4.27 -5.44
N HIS A 9 6.59 5.54 -5.05
CA HIS A 9 5.54 6.49 -5.46
C HIS A 9 6.02 7.36 -6.64
N LEU A 10 6.55 6.76 -7.70
CA LEU A 10 7.11 7.48 -8.84
C LEU A 10 6.09 8.26 -9.68
N PHE A 11 4.80 8.11 -9.39
CA PHE A 11 3.70 8.86 -10.00
C PHE A 11 3.48 10.23 -9.38
N LEU A 12 4.18 10.57 -8.30
CA LEU A 12 4.06 11.87 -7.63
C LEU A 12 4.71 12.99 -8.45
N GLU A 13 4.26 14.21 -8.21
CA GLU A 13 4.67 15.42 -8.94
C GLU A 13 6.19 15.63 -8.94
N GLU A 14 6.87 15.22 -7.86
CA GLU A 14 8.33 15.32 -7.75
C GLU A 14 9.09 14.58 -8.84
N PHE A 15 8.46 13.60 -9.49
CA PHE A 15 9.04 12.82 -10.58
C PHE A 15 8.51 13.23 -11.97
N SER A 16 7.59 14.19 -12.05
CA SER A 16 6.91 14.52 -13.31
C SER A 16 7.87 14.97 -14.43
N GLU A 17 8.95 15.67 -14.09
CA GLU A 17 9.91 16.19 -15.05
C GLU A 17 10.87 15.13 -15.61
N ASP A 18 11.23 14.12 -14.79
CA ASP A 18 12.26 13.14 -15.18
C ASP A 18 11.83 11.68 -15.02
N PHE A 19 10.53 11.40 -14.90
CA PHE A 19 10.01 10.05 -14.71
C PHE A 19 10.55 9.02 -15.74
N PRO A 20 10.60 9.29 -17.06
CA PRO A 20 11.20 8.37 -18.02
C PRO A 20 12.66 8.07 -17.71
N GLN A 21 13.44 9.08 -17.32
CA GLN A 21 14.86 8.93 -16.99
C GLN A 21 15.06 8.13 -15.68
N VAL A 22 14.15 8.29 -14.70
CA VAL A 22 14.13 7.47 -13.47
C VAL A 22 13.95 5.99 -13.85
N ILE A 23 12.97 5.68 -14.70
CA ILE A 23 12.73 4.31 -15.18
C ILE A 23 13.94 3.75 -15.93
N GLU A 24 14.57 4.52 -16.80
CA GLU A 24 15.79 4.09 -17.51
C GLU A 24 16.94 3.79 -16.55
N ARG A 25 17.18 4.65 -15.56
CA ARG A 25 18.21 4.42 -14.52
C ARG A 25 17.90 3.15 -13.71
N ALA A 26 16.63 2.94 -13.33
CA ALA A 26 16.20 1.74 -12.61
C ALA A 26 16.46 0.46 -13.43
N ARG A 27 16.11 0.47 -14.72
CA ARG A 27 16.39 -0.65 -15.64
C ARG A 27 17.88 -0.91 -15.77
N ALA A 28 18.68 0.13 -15.95
CA ALA A 28 20.14 0.03 -16.04
C ALA A 28 20.77 -0.54 -14.75
N ALA A 29 20.20 -0.24 -13.59
CA ALA A 29 20.57 -0.80 -12.29
C ALA A 29 20.12 -2.26 -12.09
N GLY A 30 19.31 -2.82 -13.01
CA GLY A 30 18.83 -4.21 -12.95
C GLY A 30 17.49 -4.36 -12.25
N VAL A 31 16.75 -3.27 -11.97
CA VAL A 31 15.36 -3.34 -11.52
C VAL A 31 14.50 -3.88 -12.64
N THR A 32 13.71 -4.90 -12.35
CA THR A 32 12.86 -5.59 -13.33
C THR A 32 11.37 -5.31 -13.12
N HIS A 33 10.97 -4.93 -11.91
CA HIS A 33 9.60 -4.63 -11.53
C HIS A 33 9.59 -3.50 -10.51
N ILE A 34 8.60 -2.63 -10.60
CA ILE A 34 8.34 -1.56 -9.63
C ILE A 34 6.88 -1.66 -9.21
N PHE A 35 6.64 -1.76 -7.90
CA PHE A 35 5.29 -1.76 -7.34
C PHE A 35 4.97 -0.35 -6.82
N MET A 36 3.81 0.17 -7.26
CA MET A 36 3.38 1.55 -6.97
C MET A 36 2.14 1.54 -6.08
N PRO A 37 2.28 1.71 -4.76
CA PRO A 37 1.14 1.78 -3.87
C PRO A 37 0.44 3.14 -3.96
N ASN A 38 -0.89 3.13 -3.91
CA ASN A 38 -1.71 4.32 -3.88
C ASN A 38 -1.63 5.03 -2.53
N ILE A 39 -1.93 6.33 -2.52
CA ILE A 39 -2.02 7.14 -1.30
C ILE A 39 -3.49 7.42 -0.96
N ASP A 40 -4.23 8.06 -1.87
CA ASP A 40 -5.65 8.41 -1.73
C ASP A 40 -6.31 8.57 -3.11
N SER A 41 -7.55 9.03 -3.15
CA SER A 41 -8.31 9.18 -4.39
C SER A 41 -7.66 10.13 -5.40
N THR A 42 -6.89 11.11 -4.94
CA THR A 42 -6.25 12.12 -5.81
C THR A 42 -5.07 11.56 -6.60
N THR A 43 -4.48 10.46 -6.16
CA THR A 43 -3.29 9.86 -6.76
C THR A 43 -3.58 8.66 -7.67
N ILE A 44 -4.81 8.14 -7.68
CA ILE A 44 -5.20 6.95 -8.46
C ILE A 44 -4.93 7.13 -9.95
N GLU A 45 -5.39 8.23 -10.54
CA GLU A 45 -5.26 8.48 -11.98
C GLU A 45 -3.79 8.58 -12.42
N ALA A 46 -2.97 9.32 -11.67
CA ALA A 46 -1.54 9.46 -11.96
C ALA A 46 -0.81 8.11 -11.85
N MET A 47 -1.09 7.33 -10.82
CA MET A 47 -0.52 5.99 -10.63
C MET A 47 -0.90 5.05 -11.78
N LEU A 48 -2.18 4.98 -12.14
CA LEU A 48 -2.65 4.12 -13.23
C LEU A 48 -2.07 4.53 -14.57
N SER A 49 -1.97 5.85 -14.83
CA SER A 49 -1.32 6.38 -16.03
C SER A 49 0.13 5.94 -16.14
N ALA A 50 0.90 6.11 -15.04
CA ALA A 50 2.30 5.67 -14.97
C ALA A 50 2.44 4.16 -15.21
N CYS A 51 1.61 3.34 -14.60
CA CYS A 51 1.61 1.89 -14.78
C CYS A 51 1.19 1.47 -16.21
N SER A 52 0.27 2.20 -16.83
CA SER A 52 -0.16 1.94 -18.20
C SER A 52 0.96 2.19 -19.22
N VAL A 53 1.70 3.30 -19.06
CA VAL A 53 2.85 3.65 -19.92
C VAL A 53 3.97 2.59 -19.80
N TYR A 54 4.21 2.06 -18.61
CA TYR A 54 5.25 1.06 -18.35
C TYR A 54 4.66 -0.31 -18.00
N LYS A 55 3.64 -0.73 -18.78
CA LYS A 55 2.94 -2.00 -18.57
C LYS A 55 3.91 -3.19 -18.55
N GLY A 56 3.74 -4.05 -17.52
CA GLY A 56 4.62 -5.20 -17.29
C GLY A 56 5.94 -4.85 -16.58
N TYR A 57 6.14 -3.57 -16.25
CA TYR A 57 7.28 -3.10 -15.47
C TYR A 57 6.83 -2.39 -14.19
N CYS A 58 5.81 -1.53 -14.27
CA CYS A 58 5.16 -0.88 -13.15
C CYS A 58 3.82 -1.55 -12.84
N PHE A 59 3.54 -1.78 -11.57
CA PHE A 59 2.38 -2.53 -11.07
C PHE A 59 1.63 -1.72 -10.02
N PRO A 60 0.34 -1.39 -10.24
CA PRO A 60 -0.42 -0.57 -9.31
C PRO A 60 -0.92 -1.38 -8.11
N MET A 61 -0.94 -0.77 -6.95
CA MET A 61 -1.61 -1.24 -5.76
C MET A 61 -2.63 -0.20 -5.30
N ILE A 62 -3.78 -0.62 -4.79
CA ILE A 62 -4.87 0.28 -4.42
C ILE A 62 -5.12 0.28 -2.92
N GLY A 63 -5.25 1.45 -2.32
CA GLY A 63 -5.56 1.59 -0.90
C GLY A 63 -5.69 3.05 -0.48
N LEU A 64 -6.19 3.26 0.73
CA LEU A 64 -6.17 4.54 1.43
C LEU A 64 -5.07 4.51 2.47
N HIS A 65 -4.03 5.31 2.24
CA HIS A 65 -2.90 5.44 3.15
C HIS A 65 -3.32 6.05 4.50
N PRO A 66 -2.79 5.58 5.63
CA PRO A 66 -3.22 6.05 6.96
C PRO A 66 -3.06 7.55 7.19
N THR A 67 -2.07 8.19 6.60
CA THR A 67 -1.89 9.65 6.72
C THR A 67 -2.94 10.47 5.97
N SER A 68 -3.67 9.87 5.02
CA SER A 68 -4.79 10.48 4.30
C SER A 68 -6.14 10.21 4.98
N VAL A 69 -6.17 9.44 6.07
CA VAL A 69 -7.40 9.20 6.85
C VAL A 69 -7.78 10.46 7.61
N ASN A 70 -8.96 10.99 7.32
CA ASN A 70 -9.53 12.19 7.92
C ASN A 70 -11.05 12.06 8.08
N ALA A 71 -11.75 13.15 8.41
CA ALA A 71 -13.19 13.15 8.59
C ALA A 71 -13.99 12.67 7.36
N ASN A 72 -13.39 12.65 6.17
CA ASN A 72 -14.04 12.21 4.92
C ASN A 72 -13.59 10.80 4.49
N TYR A 73 -12.97 10.01 5.35
CA TYR A 73 -12.41 8.70 5.02
C TYR A 73 -13.40 7.73 4.38
N GLU A 74 -14.70 7.85 4.72
CA GLU A 74 -15.73 7.00 4.14
C GLU A 74 -15.89 7.22 2.62
N LYS A 75 -15.79 8.48 2.16
CA LYS A 75 -15.82 8.80 0.72
C LYS A 75 -14.59 8.26 0.00
N GLU A 76 -13.42 8.35 0.62
CA GLU A 76 -12.20 7.76 0.10
C GLU A 76 -12.34 6.24 -0.05
N LEU A 77 -12.88 5.55 0.96
CA LEU A 77 -13.15 4.12 0.91
C LEU A 77 -14.18 3.75 -0.18
N GLU A 78 -15.20 4.57 -0.41
CA GLU A 78 -16.15 4.35 -1.51
C GLU A 78 -15.47 4.39 -2.88
N ILE A 79 -14.50 5.31 -3.07
CA ILE A 79 -13.73 5.40 -4.30
C ILE A 79 -12.84 4.17 -4.47
N VAL A 80 -12.09 3.79 -3.44
CA VAL A 80 -11.25 2.57 -3.46
C VAL A 80 -12.09 1.33 -3.76
N ALA A 81 -13.25 1.17 -3.12
CA ALA A 81 -14.15 0.04 -3.36
C ALA A 81 -14.66 0.00 -4.80
N ARG A 82 -14.98 1.17 -5.38
CA ARG A 82 -15.39 1.28 -6.78
C ARG A 82 -14.25 0.86 -7.72
N GLU A 83 -13.04 1.32 -7.48
CA GLU A 83 -11.87 0.93 -8.28
C GLU A 83 -11.65 -0.58 -8.24
N LEU A 84 -11.65 -1.19 -7.08
CA LEU A 84 -11.53 -2.66 -6.92
C LEU A 84 -12.62 -3.43 -7.66
N LYS A 85 -13.83 -2.92 -7.70
CA LYS A 85 -14.95 -3.57 -8.36
C LYS A 85 -14.82 -3.56 -9.88
N PHE A 86 -14.29 -2.49 -10.47
CA PHE A 86 -14.28 -2.28 -11.91
C PHE A 86 -12.94 -2.51 -12.59
N SER A 87 -11.85 -2.52 -11.84
CA SER A 87 -10.49 -2.80 -12.35
C SER A 87 -9.93 -4.09 -11.75
N LYS A 88 -9.24 -4.87 -12.60
CA LYS A 88 -8.49 -6.06 -12.19
C LYS A 88 -6.98 -5.88 -12.34
N GLU A 89 -6.53 -4.66 -12.47
CA GLU A 89 -5.12 -4.34 -12.72
C GLU A 89 -4.30 -4.29 -11.43
N TYR A 90 -4.96 -4.12 -10.29
CA TYR A 90 -4.28 -4.03 -8.99
C TYR A 90 -3.70 -5.37 -8.55
N VAL A 91 -2.45 -5.33 -8.10
CA VAL A 91 -1.71 -6.53 -7.68
C VAL A 91 -1.69 -6.71 -6.17
N ALA A 92 -2.11 -5.70 -5.40
CA ALA A 92 -2.21 -5.72 -3.95
C ALA A 92 -3.19 -4.65 -3.44
N ILE A 93 -3.63 -4.80 -2.20
CA ILE A 93 -4.26 -3.72 -1.43
C ILE A 93 -3.15 -2.99 -0.66
N GLY A 94 -2.84 -1.77 -1.06
CA GLY A 94 -1.76 -0.98 -0.48
C GLY A 94 -1.60 0.43 -1.13
N GLU A 95 -1.06 1.34 -0.37
CA GLU A 95 -0.54 1.20 0.98
C GLU A 95 -1.66 1.43 2.00
N ILE A 96 -1.80 0.52 2.95
CA ILE A 96 -2.80 0.59 4.02
C ILE A 96 -2.10 0.46 5.39
N GLY A 97 -2.78 0.69 6.48
CA GLY A 97 -2.15 0.51 7.79
C GLY A 97 -2.46 1.62 8.77
N MET A 98 -1.50 1.94 9.63
CA MET A 98 -1.65 3.00 10.63
C MET A 98 -0.36 3.80 10.80
N ASP A 99 -0.52 5.13 10.92
CA ASP A 99 0.56 6.08 11.25
C ASP A 99 0.11 6.93 12.44
N LEU A 100 0.79 6.77 13.57
CA LEU A 100 0.51 7.50 14.81
C LEU A 100 1.66 8.41 15.22
N TYR A 101 2.61 8.64 14.32
CA TYR A 101 3.79 9.46 14.57
C TYR A 101 3.44 10.96 14.58
N TRP A 102 2.73 11.41 13.53
CA TRP A 102 2.43 12.83 13.36
C TRP A 102 1.16 13.25 14.08
N ASP A 103 0.10 12.44 13.97
CA ASP A 103 -1.23 12.75 14.51
C ASP A 103 -1.96 11.48 14.94
N LYS A 104 -2.64 11.56 16.07
CA LYS A 104 -3.46 10.47 16.64
C LYS A 104 -4.96 10.78 16.62
N THR A 105 -5.33 11.91 16.04
CA THR A 105 -6.73 12.38 16.01
C THR A 105 -7.65 11.32 15.40
N TYR A 106 -7.24 10.68 14.32
CA TYR A 106 -8.03 9.70 13.58
C TYR A 106 -7.61 8.25 13.86
N LEU A 107 -7.12 7.96 15.06
CA LEU A 107 -6.68 6.60 15.43
C LEU A 107 -7.79 5.56 15.23
N LYS A 108 -9.01 5.85 15.65
CA LYS A 108 -10.16 4.91 15.51
C LYS A 108 -10.56 4.74 14.05
N GLU A 109 -10.56 5.81 13.30
CA GLU A 109 -10.87 5.82 11.87
C GLU A 109 -9.81 5.02 11.09
N GLN A 110 -8.52 5.18 11.40
CA GLN A 110 -7.45 4.37 10.81
C GLN A 110 -7.65 2.87 11.08
N GLN A 111 -8.09 2.48 12.27
CA GLN A 111 -8.40 1.07 12.58
C GLN A 111 -9.58 0.57 11.74
N ILE A 112 -10.66 1.35 11.61
CA ILE A 112 -11.84 1.02 10.79
C ILE A 112 -11.44 0.89 9.31
N VAL A 113 -10.64 1.85 8.82
CA VAL A 113 -10.15 1.88 7.44
C VAL A 113 -9.27 0.68 7.15
N LEU A 114 -8.35 0.34 8.05
CA LEU A 114 -7.49 -0.84 7.92
C LEU A 114 -8.31 -2.12 7.85
N ASP A 115 -9.22 -2.33 8.81
CA ASP A 115 -10.08 -3.52 8.88
C ASP A 115 -10.89 -3.70 7.59
N LYS A 116 -11.48 -2.62 7.09
CA LYS A 116 -12.27 -2.65 5.85
C LYS A 116 -11.43 -3.04 4.64
N GLN A 117 -10.22 -2.52 4.52
CA GLN A 117 -9.30 -2.82 3.42
C GLN A 117 -8.72 -4.24 3.51
N VAL A 118 -8.51 -4.76 4.72
CA VAL A 118 -8.14 -6.18 4.93
C VAL A 118 -9.25 -7.11 4.46
N ASN A 119 -10.52 -6.79 4.72
CA ASN A 119 -11.65 -7.55 4.20
C ASN A 119 -11.69 -7.56 2.68
N TRP A 120 -11.41 -6.44 2.01
CA TRP A 120 -11.30 -6.41 0.55
C TRP A 120 -10.13 -7.27 0.03
N ALA A 121 -9.00 -7.27 0.73
CA ALA A 121 -7.87 -8.12 0.36
C ALA A 121 -8.26 -9.61 0.33
N LEU A 122 -9.06 -10.06 1.30
CA LEU A 122 -9.60 -11.42 1.33
C LEU A 122 -10.64 -11.66 0.22
N GLU A 123 -11.55 -10.70 0.01
CA GLU A 123 -12.60 -10.79 -1.02
C GLU A 123 -12.02 -10.90 -2.43
N TYR A 124 -10.98 -10.12 -2.72
CA TYR A 124 -10.34 -10.07 -4.05
C TYR A 124 -9.13 -10.99 -4.18
N ASP A 125 -8.78 -11.75 -3.16
CA ASP A 125 -7.58 -12.61 -3.09
C ASP A 125 -6.28 -11.86 -3.39
N LEU A 126 -6.16 -10.64 -2.89
CA LEU A 126 -4.99 -9.78 -3.05
C LEU A 126 -4.15 -9.75 -1.77
N PRO A 127 -2.80 -9.66 -1.87
CA PRO A 127 -1.97 -9.42 -0.71
C PRO A 127 -2.14 -7.99 -0.21
N ILE A 128 -1.79 -7.75 1.07
CA ILE A 128 -1.76 -6.42 1.67
C ILE A 128 -0.33 -5.89 1.80
N VAL A 129 -0.18 -4.56 1.64
CA VAL A 129 1.07 -3.84 1.92
C VAL A 129 0.80 -2.84 3.02
N ILE A 130 1.40 -3.08 4.19
CA ILE A 130 1.08 -2.38 5.43
C ILE A 130 2.12 -1.34 5.77
N HIS A 131 1.70 -0.09 5.85
CA HIS A 131 2.40 1.00 6.52
C HIS A 131 2.28 0.86 8.04
N CYS A 132 3.39 0.91 8.74
CA CYS A 132 3.41 0.81 10.19
C CYS A 132 4.40 1.81 10.80
N ARG A 133 3.88 2.90 11.36
CA ARG A 133 4.70 3.90 12.04
C ARG A 133 4.09 4.24 13.40
N ASP A 134 4.80 3.88 14.48
CA ASP A 134 4.37 4.03 15.88
C ASP A 134 2.99 3.40 16.16
N ALA A 135 2.61 2.34 15.43
CA ALA A 135 1.25 1.79 15.43
C ALA A 135 1.17 0.26 15.49
N PHE A 136 2.28 -0.45 15.68
CA PHE A 136 2.33 -1.91 15.55
C PHE A 136 1.26 -2.64 16.39
N ASP A 137 1.12 -2.30 17.67
CA ASP A 137 0.17 -2.96 18.57
C ASP A 137 -1.29 -2.75 18.14
N TYR A 138 -1.60 -1.60 17.55
CA TYR A 138 -2.93 -1.31 17.02
C TYR A 138 -3.21 -2.10 15.75
N ILE A 139 -2.25 -2.15 14.82
CA ILE A 139 -2.35 -2.97 13.61
C ILE A 139 -2.49 -4.43 13.97
N TYR A 140 -1.67 -4.94 14.90
CA TYR A 140 -1.74 -6.32 15.36
C TYR A 140 -3.14 -6.68 15.89
N LYS A 141 -3.75 -5.81 16.69
CA LYS A 141 -5.12 -6.02 17.21
C LYS A 141 -6.16 -6.07 16.10
N VAL A 142 -6.02 -5.23 15.06
CA VAL A 142 -6.92 -5.27 13.89
C VAL A 142 -6.72 -6.56 13.11
N LEU A 143 -5.48 -7.05 12.95
CA LEU A 143 -5.17 -8.25 12.19
C LEU A 143 -5.41 -9.57 12.94
N GLU A 144 -5.52 -9.53 14.27
CA GLU A 144 -5.67 -10.73 15.10
C GLU A 144 -6.85 -11.64 14.69
N PRO A 145 -8.06 -11.12 14.35
CA PRO A 145 -9.17 -11.94 13.88
C PRO A 145 -8.86 -12.70 12.58
N TYR A 146 -7.91 -12.23 11.79
CA TYR A 146 -7.58 -12.76 10.46
C TYR A 146 -6.48 -13.83 10.46
N LYS A 147 -5.91 -14.19 11.61
CA LYS A 147 -4.80 -15.17 11.74
C LYS A 147 -5.06 -16.56 11.12
N LYS A 148 -6.34 -16.94 10.98
CA LYS A 148 -6.72 -18.25 10.42
C LYS A 148 -7.31 -18.12 9.01
N THR A 149 -7.16 -16.97 8.39
CA THR A 149 -7.61 -16.72 7.02
C THR A 149 -6.44 -16.86 6.03
N PRO A 150 -6.69 -16.95 4.72
CA PRO A 150 -5.63 -16.95 3.71
C PRO A 150 -5.02 -15.55 3.48
N LEU A 151 -5.18 -14.61 4.39
CA LEU A 151 -4.59 -13.28 4.31
C LEU A 151 -3.06 -13.39 4.20
N ARG A 152 -2.50 -12.66 3.25
CA ARG A 152 -1.04 -12.57 3.04
C ARG A 152 -0.63 -11.14 2.79
N GLY A 153 0.59 -10.78 3.13
CA GLY A 153 1.08 -9.43 2.91
C GLY A 153 2.47 -9.18 3.48
N ILE A 154 2.86 -7.92 3.46
CA ILE A 154 4.14 -7.44 3.97
C ILE A 154 3.96 -6.17 4.78
N PHE A 155 4.84 -5.95 5.74
CA PHE A 155 5.00 -4.66 6.39
C PHE A 155 6.02 -3.80 5.64
N HIS A 156 5.67 -2.54 5.41
CA HIS A 156 6.54 -1.49 4.89
C HIS A 156 6.76 -0.42 5.96
N SER A 157 7.92 0.25 5.94
CA SER A 157 8.28 1.31 6.89
C SER A 157 8.13 0.90 8.36
N LEU A 158 8.47 -0.34 8.69
CA LEU A 158 8.36 -0.83 10.05
C LEU A 158 9.35 -0.12 10.98
N SER A 159 8.91 0.96 11.61
CA SER A 159 9.68 1.68 12.63
C SER A 159 9.51 0.98 13.98
N LEU A 160 10.32 -0.04 14.22
CA LEU A 160 10.39 -0.73 15.50
C LEU A 160 11.78 -0.51 16.10
N ILE A 161 11.82 0.06 17.30
CA ILE A 161 13.06 0.41 18.01
C ILE A 161 13.97 -0.82 18.29
N HIS A 162 13.45 -2.05 18.17
CA HIS A 162 14.13 -3.26 18.59
C HIS A 162 13.99 -4.49 17.68
N ILE A 163 13.57 -4.36 16.43
CA ILE A 163 13.50 -5.49 15.49
C ILE A 163 14.42 -5.23 14.31
N SER A 164 15.52 -5.97 14.26
CA SER A 164 16.57 -5.88 13.24
C SER A 164 16.32 -6.72 11.99
N GLU A 165 15.17 -7.39 11.90
CA GLU A 165 14.83 -8.28 10.80
C GLU A 165 13.47 -7.92 10.19
N PRO A 166 13.28 -7.98 8.86
CA PRO A 166 11.98 -7.82 8.25
C PRO A 166 11.06 -8.95 8.74
N THR A 167 10.10 -8.60 9.56
CA THR A 167 9.12 -9.57 10.05
C THR A 167 8.21 -9.93 8.89
N ARG A 168 8.46 -11.08 8.29
CA ARG A 168 7.53 -11.71 7.38
C ARG A 168 6.25 -12.00 8.16
N LEU A 169 5.08 -11.78 7.55
CA LEU A 169 3.78 -12.12 8.13
C LEU A 169 3.57 -13.64 8.32
N ASP A 170 4.64 -14.44 8.47
CA ASP A 170 4.58 -15.86 8.84
C ASP A 170 3.88 -16.07 10.20
N VAL A 171 3.55 -14.98 10.90
CA VAL A 171 2.75 -14.98 12.14
C VAL A 171 1.24 -15.01 11.85
N ILE A 172 0.80 -14.85 10.61
CA ILE A 172 -0.62 -14.88 10.21
C ILE A 172 -0.99 -16.20 9.52
N SER A 173 -0.02 -17.08 9.30
CA SER A 173 -0.26 -18.44 8.78
C SER A 173 -0.48 -19.48 9.89
#